data_cca5a6e4b6074dfb6ec03e11a17e2d38
#
_entry.id   cca5a6e4b6074dfb6ec03e11a17e2d38
#
_cell.length_a   1.000
_cell.length_b   1.000
_cell.length_c   1.000
_cell.angle_alpha   90.00
_cell.angle_beta   90.00
_cell.angle_gamma   90.00
#
_symmetry.space_group_name_H-M   'P 1'
#
loop_
_entity.id
_entity.type
_entity.pdbx_description
1 polymer ?
#
loop_
_entity_poly.entity_id
_entity_poly.type
_entity_poly.pdbx_seq_one_letter_code
_entity_poly.pdbx_strand_id
1 'polypeptide(L)'
;MEILRATTTAGRAGAYYVRIQAMARKHHIPLDVEFDEHDTPDTKYIVAVDDYLPIATCRLYPEDDERMMLGRIVVLPDYRRHGIGTQVVKEAEVWAKELGFTTVVVESRDNKIPFYESMGYVADFDRKIEGETFTCYRMEKELTKLSQVVK
;
A
#
# COMPACT_ATOMS: atom_id res chain seq x y z
N MET A 1 -17.09 -6.10 6.52
CA MET A 1 -15.80 -5.95 5.83
C MET A 1 -14.67 -6.38 6.74
N GLU A 2 -13.70 -7.08 6.20
CA GLU A 2 -12.53 -7.53 6.95
C GLU A 2 -11.26 -6.97 6.32
N ILE A 3 -10.28 -6.60 7.16
CA ILE A 3 -8.95 -6.20 6.70
C ILE A 3 -8.00 -7.34 7.10
N LEU A 4 -7.41 -7.99 6.12
CA LEU A 4 -6.64 -9.22 6.33
C LEU A 4 -5.18 -9.04 5.92
N ARG A 5 -4.29 -9.72 6.66
CA ARG A 5 -2.90 -9.89 6.23
C ARG A 5 -2.85 -11.11 5.33
N ALA A 6 -2.43 -10.92 4.09
CA ALA A 6 -2.48 -11.99 3.08
C ALA A 6 -1.29 -12.93 3.26
N THR A 7 -1.47 -13.94 4.11
CA THR A 7 -0.44 -14.94 4.41
C THR A 7 -0.71 -16.28 3.74
N THR A 8 -1.77 -16.38 2.96
CA THR A 8 -2.18 -17.61 2.26
C THR A 8 -2.27 -17.36 0.76
N THR A 9 -2.33 -18.44 -0.02
CA THR A 9 -2.57 -18.33 -1.46
C THR A 9 -3.87 -17.59 -1.75
N ALA A 10 -4.93 -17.88 -1.00
CA ALA A 10 -6.22 -17.22 -1.19
C ALA A 10 -6.12 -15.71 -0.93
N GLY A 11 -5.44 -15.32 0.14
CA GLY A 11 -5.23 -13.90 0.44
C GLY A 11 -4.45 -13.20 -0.66
N ARG A 12 -3.38 -13.83 -1.14
CA ARG A 12 -2.56 -13.27 -2.23
C ARG A 12 -3.36 -13.15 -3.52
N ALA A 13 -4.20 -14.15 -3.83
CA ALA A 13 -5.06 -14.10 -4.99
C ALA A 13 -6.01 -12.92 -4.92
N GLY A 14 -6.52 -12.61 -3.72
CA GLY A 14 -7.36 -11.43 -3.50
C GLY A 14 -6.62 -10.13 -3.80
N ALA A 15 -5.39 -10.00 -3.31
CA ALA A 15 -4.56 -8.83 -3.59
C ALA A 15 -4.32 -8.67 -5.09
N TYR A 16 -3.99 -9.75 -5.78
CA TYR A 16 -3.73 -9.73 -7.21
C TYR A 16 -5.00 -9.38 -8.00
N TYR A 17 -6.13 -9.93 -7.59
CA TYR A 17 -7.41 -9.61 -8.23
C TYR A 17 -7.69 -8.09 -8.20
N VAL A 18 -7.53 -7.46 -7.04
CA VAL A 18 -7.77 -6.02 -6.90
C VAL A 18 -6.83 -5.23 -7.83
N ARG A 19 -5.56 -5.60 -7.88
CA ARG A 19 -4.58 -4.91 -8.73
C ARG A 19 -4.91 -5.08 -10.21
N ILE A 20 -5.35 -6.25 -10.61
CA ILE A 20 -5.74 -6.51 -12.00
C ILE A 20 -6.94 -5.64 -12.37
N GLN A 21 -7.97 -5.62 -11.53
CA GLN A 21 -9.19 -4.87 -11.82
C GLN A 21 -8.98 -3.35 -11.75
N ALA A 22 -8.32 -2.87 -10.70
CA ALA A 22 -8.21 -1.43 -10.43
C ALA A 22 -7.05 -0.76 -11.18
N MET A 23 -6.06 -1.53 -11.61
CA MET A 23 -4.85 -0.97 -12.22
C MET A 23 -4.62 -1.51 -13.63
N ALA A 24 -4.33 -2.79 -13.77
CA ALA A 24 -3.95 -3.34 -15.07
C ALA A 24 -5.06 -3.16 -16.09
N ARG A 25 -6.29 -3.51 -15.75
CA ARG A 25 -7.43 -3.39 -16.65
C ARG A 25 -7.80 -1.93 -16.92
N LYS A 26 -7.85 -1.12 -15.87
CA LYS A 26 -8.29 0.28 -15.98
C LYS A 26 -7.31 1.13 -16.78
N HIS A 27 -6.02 0.96 -16.56
CA HIS A 27 -4.98 1.78 -17.18
C HIS A 27 -4.26 1.10 -18.32
N HIS A 28 -4.73 -0.08 -18.74
CA HIS A 28 -4.13 -0.86 -19.83
C HIS A 28 -2.66 -1.17 -19.59
N ILE A 29 -2.34 -1.55 -18.33
CA ILE A 29 -0.98 -1.90 -17.92
C ILE A 29 -0.78 -3.40 -18.13
N PRO A 30 0.26 -3.83 -18.87
CA PRO A 30 0.57 -5.25 -19.00
C PRO A 30 0.81 -5.89 -17.63
N LEU A 31 0.43 -7.17 -17.49
CA LEU A 31 0.56 -7.85 -16.20
C LEU A 31 2.01 -7.92 -15.73
N ASP A 32 2.97 -8.08 -16.62
CA ASP A 32 4.40 -8.13 -16.27
C ASP A 32 4.97 -6.76 -15.89
N VAL A 33 4.20 -5.70 -16.09
CA VAL A 33 4.53 -4.35 -15.60
C VAL A 33 3.84 -4.09 -14.26
N GLU A 34 2.57 -4.48 -14.13
CA GLU A 34 1.83 -4.34 -12.86
C GLU A 34 2.47 -5.21 -11.77
N PHE A 35 2.80 -6.46 -12.09
CA PHE A 35 3.50 -7.38 -11.19
C PHE A 35 4.97 -7.34 -11.54
N ASP A 36 5.79 -6.82 -10.63
CA ASP A 36 7.20 -6.52 -10.89
C ASP A 36 8.13 -7.35 -10.01
N GLU A 37 9.41 -6.99 -9.97
CA GLU A 37 10.43 -7.71 -9.22
C GLU A 37 10.20 -7.68 -7.71
N HIS A 38 9.33 -6.80 -7.22
CA HIS A 38 9.01 -6.73 -5.80
C HIS A 38 7.86 -7.67 -5.40
N ASP A 39 7.23 -8.31 -6.36
CA ASP A 39 6.21 -9.34 -6.09
C ASP A 39 6.88 -10.70 -6.01
N THR A 40 7.43 -11.01 -4.84
CA THR A 40 8.15 -12.26 -4.57
C THR A 40 7.33 -13.13 -3.62
N PRO A 41 7.72 -14.39 -3.39
CA PRO A 41 7.04 -15.21 -2.38
C PRO A 41 7.05 -14.61 -0.97
N ASP A 42 8.04 -13.74 -0.66
CA ASP A 42 8.16 -13.12 0.66
C ASP A 42 7.45 -11.77 0.76
N THR A 43 6.96 -11.25 -0.35
CA THR A 43 6.23 -9.97 -0.34
C THR A 43 4.94 -10.09 0.45
N LYS A 44 4.65 -9.08 1.24
CA LYS A 44 3.46 -9.05 2.09
C LYS A 44 2.38 -8.16 1.49
N TYR A 45 1.14 -8.55 1.70
CA TYR A 45 0.00 -7.79 1.21
C TYR A 45 -1.05 -7.66 2.30
N ILE A 46 -1.74 -6.51 2.30
CA ILE A 46 -2.99 -6.33 3.02
C ILE A 46 -4.12 -6.46 2.00
N VAL A 47 -5.20 -7.10 2.38
CA VAL A 47 -6.40 -7.24 1.53
C VAL A 47 -7.62 -6.90 2.36
N ALA A 48 -8.46 -6.01 1.83
CA ALA A 48 -9.78 -5.77 2.39
C ALA A 48 -10.79 -6.62 1.62
N VAL A 49 -11.65 -7.31 2.35
CA VAL A 49 -12.65 -8.21 1.77
C VAL A 49 -14.02 -7.80 2.28
N ASP A 50 -14.97 -7.65 1.37
CA ASP A 50 -16.36 -7.34 1.70
C ASP A 50 -17.27 -8.36 1.01
N ASP A 51 -18.03 -9.12 1.81
CA ASP A 51 -18.93 -10.15 1.30
C ASP A 51 -18.23 -11.07 0.30
N TYR A 52 -17.10 -11.64 0.73
CA TYR A 52 -16.24 -12.54 -0.06
C TYR A 52 -15.51 -11.87 -1.23
N LEU A 53 -15.77 -10.60 -1.53
CA LEU A 53 -15.10 -9.90 -2.63
C LEU A 53 -13.89 -9.12 -2.13
N PRO A 54 -12.69 -9.38 -2.67
CA PRO A 54 -11.54 -8.52 -2.40
C PRO A 54 -11.78 -7.15 -3.02
N ILE A 55 -11.65 -6.08 -2.23
CA ILE A 55 -12.02 -4.73 -2.67
C ILE A 55 -10.90 -3.72 -2.59
N ALA A 56 -9.84 -4.01 -1.83
CA ALA A 56 -8.70 -3.11 -1.69
C ALA A 56 -7.45 -3.90 -1.33
N THR A 57 -6.29 -3.34 -1.61
CA THR A 57 -5.03 -3.99 -1.27
C THR A 57 -3.91 -2.97 -1.08
N CYS A 58 -2.85 -3.43 -0.46
CA CYS A 58 -1.60 -2.71 -0.28
C CYS A 58 -0.47 -3.74 -0.29
N ARG A 59 0.64 -3.41 -0.95
CA ARG A 59 1.84 -4.24 -0.99
C ARG A 59 2.89 -3.68 -0.05
N LEU A 60 3.55 -4.57 0.70
CA LEU A 60 4.63 -4.21 1.61
C LEU A 60 5.88 -5.02 1.28
N TYR A 61 7.02 -4.33 1.15
CA TYR A 61 8.33 -4.99 1.09
C TYR A 61 9.39 -4.08 1.71
N PRO A 62 10.45 -4.65 2.33
CA PRO A 62 11.50 -3.84 2.93
C PRO A 62 12.26 -3.06 1.87
N GLU A 63 12.47 -1.77 2.11
CA GLU A 63 13.42 -0.98 1.33
C GLU A 63 14.83 -1.17 1.90
N ASP A 64 14.92 -1.18 3.23
CA ASP A 64 16.13 -1.47 3.98
C ASP A 64 15.74 -1.99 5.37
N ASP A 65 16.69 -2.07 6.31
CA ASP A 65 16.41 -2.63 7.63
C ASP A 65 15.47 -1.76 8.48
N GLU A 66 15.30 -0.51 8.12
CA GLU A 66 14.50 0.43 8.90
C GLU A 66 13.21 0.86 8.19
N ARG A 67 13.18 0.78 6.86
CA ARG A 67 12.10 1.32 6.04
C ARG A 67 11.33 0.23 5.33
N MET A 68 10.02 0.27 5.53
CA MET A 68 9.09 -0.59 4.80
C MET A 68 8.45 0.22 3.68
N MET A 69 8.59 -0.24 2.45
CA MET A 69 7.94 0.37 1.31
C MET A 69 6.50 -0.13 1.21
N LEU A 70 5.55 0.79 1.16
CA LEU A 70 4.16 0.49 0.80
C LEU A 70 3.92 0.93 -0.63
N GLY A 71 3.27 0.08 -1.39
CA GLY A 71 2.92 0.39 -2.75
C GLY A 71 1.68 -0.35 -3.20
N ARG A 72 1.30 -0.15 -4.45
CA ARG A 72 0.12 -0.79 -5.02
C ARG A 72 -1.09 -0.66 -4.09
N ILE A 73 -1.28 0.55 -3.53
CA ILE A 73 -2.39 0.88 -2.65
C ILE A 73 -3.57 1.26 -3.53
N VAL A 74 -4.53 0.37 -3.65
CA VAL A 74 -5.67 0.59 -4.54
C VAL A 74 -6.96 0.07 -3.92
N VAL A 75 -8.05 0.74 -4.26
CA VAL A 75 -9.41 0.37 -3.86
C VAL A 75 -10.24 0.26 -5.13
N LEU A 76 -11.08 -0.78 -5.23
CA LEU A 76 -11.99 -0.91 -6.38
C LEU A 76 -12.88 0.34 -6.46
N PRO A 77 -13.19 0.82 -7.68
CA PRO A 77 -13.92 2.08 -7.85
C PRO A 77 -15.22 2.19 -7.06
N ASP A 78 -16.01 1.13 -6.99
CA ASP A 78 -17.32 1.15 -6.32
C ASP A 78 -17.19 1.25 -4.79
N TYR A 79 -15.99 1.05 -4.25
CA TYR A 79 -15.75 1.07 -2.80
C TYR A 79 -14.94 2.27 -2.36
N ARG A 80 -14.65 3.21 -3.27
CA ARG A 80 -13.90 4.42 -2.94
C ARG A 80 -14.74 5.38 -2.12
N ARG A 81 -14.06 6.29 -1.40
CA ARG A 81 -14.66 7.33 -0.56
C ARG A 81 -15.37 6.79 0.68
N HIS A 82 -14.98 5.59 1.13
CA HIS A 82 -15.49 4.98 2.36
C HIS A 82 -14.39 4.79 3.42
N GLY A 83 -13.21 5.41 3.21
CA GLY A 83 -12.11 5.31 4.16
C GLY A 83 -11.36 3.98 4.12
N ILE A 84 -11.62 3.13 3.14
CA ILE A 84 -11.03 1.79 3.06
C ILE A 84 -9.53 1.88 2.78
N GLY A 85 -9.10 2.78 1.90
CA GLY A 85 -7.68 3.00 1.63
C GLY A 85 -6.91 3.38 2.88
N THR A 86 -7.48 4.25 3.71
CA THR A 86 -6.88 4.63 4.99
C THR A 86 -6.76 3.43 5.92
N GLN A 87 -7.79 2.59 6.00
CA GLN A 87 -7.76 1.40 6.85
C GLN A 87 -6.71 0.40 6.41
N VAL A 88 -6.56 0.20 5.10
CA VAL A 88 -5.56 -0.70 4.54
C VAL A 88 -4.14 -0.20 4.86
N VAL A 89 -3.89 1.10 4.68
CA VAL A 89 -2.59 1.70 4.99
C VAL A 89 -2.30 1.60 6.48
N LYS A 90 -3.27 1.87 7.33
CA LYS A 90 -3.09 1.77 8.79
C LYS A 90 -2.73 0.36 9.23
N GLU A 91 -3.38 -0.65 8.67
CA GLU A 91 -3.03 -2.03 9.00
C GLU A 91 -1.63 -2.38 8.52
N ALA A 92 -1.24 -1.88 7.35
CA ALA A 92 0.13 -2.06 6.86
C ALA A 92 1.15 -1.42 7.79
N GLU A 93 0.85 -0.23 8.31
CA GLU A 93 1.74 0.45 9.27
C GLU A 93 1.88 -0.36 10.56
N VAL A 94 0.77 -0.89 11.07
CA VAL A 94 0.81 -1.74 12.27
C VAL A 94 1.68 -2.96 12.02
N TRP A 95 1.49 -3.61 10.90
CA TRP A 95 2.27 -4.81 10.55
C TRP A 95 3.76 -4.48 10.40
N ALA A 96 4.09 -3.40 9.70
CA ALA A 96 5.47 -2.96 9.53
C ALA A 96 6.13 -2.72 10.90
N LYS A 97 5.41 -2.08 11.81
CA LYS A 97 5.92 -1.82 13.17
C LYS A 97 6.15 -3.12 13.94
N GLU A 98 5.23 -4.06 13.86
CA GLU A 98 5.38 -5.37 14.49
C GLU A 98 6.59 -6.12 13.96
N LEU A 99 6.93 -5.91 12.70
CA LEU A 99 8.08 -6.54 12.06
C LEU A 99 9.41 -5.84 12.40
N GLY A 100 9.36 -4.73 13.13
CA GLY A 100 10.56 -4.02 13.58
C GLY A 100 10.97 -2.83 12.74
N PHE A 101 10.17 -2.43 11.78
CA PHE A 101 10.47 -1.25 10.95
C PHE A 101 10.07 0.02 11.68
N THR A 102 10.85 1.09 11.46
CA THR A 102 10.64 2.38 12.14
C THR A 102 10.04 3.42 11.22
N THR A 103 10.11 3.21 9.92
CA THR A 103 9.66 4.19 8.92
C THR A 103 8.91 3.47 7.81
N VAL A 104 7.86 4.12 7.33
CA VAL A 104 7.10 3.65 6.18
C VAL A 104 7.28 4.66 5.04
N VAL A 105 7.50 4.15 3.85
CA VAL A 105 7.74 4.95 2.65
C VAL A 105 6.66 4.66 1.62
N VAL A 106 6.18 5.70 0.94
CA VAL A 106 5.31 5.55 -0.21
C VAL A 106 5.84 6.38 -1.37
N GLU A 107 5.56 5.95 -2.58
CA GLU A 107 5.79 6.75 -3.78
C GLU A 107 4.42 7.19 -4.28
N SER A 108 4.03 8.40 -3.89
CA SER A 108 2.68 8.92 -4.13
C SER A 108 2.58 9.62 -5.46
N ARG A 109 1.53 9.31 -6.22
CA ARG A 109 1.15 10.17 -7.35
C ARG A 109 0.93 11.59 -6.84
N ASP A 110 1.17 12.57 -7.71
CA ASP A 110 1.02 13.99 -7.36
C ASP A 110 -0.38 14.30 -6.82
N ASN A 111 -1.43 13.72 -7.41
CA ASN A 111 -2.81 13.98 -7.00
C ASN A 111 -3.23 13.24 -5.73
N LYS A 112 -2.37 12.39 -5.16
CA LYS A 112 -2.65 11.63 -3.93
C LYS A 112 -1.84 12.13 -2.74
N ILE A 113 -0.98 13.12 -2.92
CA ILE A 113 -0.18 13.67 -1.83
C ILE A 113 -1.06 14.10 -0.65
N PRO A 114 -2.18 14.84 -0.84
CA PRO A 114 -3.02 15.24 0.30
C PRO A 114 -3.56 14.05 1.08
N PHE A 115 -3.87 12.94 0.41
CA PHE A 115 -4.34 11.72 1.08
C PHE A 115 -3.29 11.19 2.06
N TYR A 116 -2.03 11.08 1.61
CA TYR A 116 -0.96 10.60 2.49
C TYR A 116 -0.59 11.62 3.55
N GLU A 117 -0.62 12.91 3.22
CA GLU A 117 -0.36 13.95 4.22
C GLU A 117 -1.36 13.90 5.36
N SER A 118 -2.62 13.61 5.06
CA SER A 118 -3.66 13.48 6.08
C SER A 118 -3.37 12.34 7.08
N MET A 119 -2.53 11.39 6.70
CA MET A 119 -2.12 10.27 7.56
C MET A 119 -0.73 10.46 8.20
N GLY A 120 -0.13 11.63 8.00
CA GLY A 120 1.15 11.95 8.63
C GLY A 120 2.39 11.73 7.77
N TYR A 121 2.22 11.44 6.49
CA TYR A 121 3.35 11.31 5.56
C TYR A 121 3.85 12.69 5.14
N VAL A 122 5.16 12.81 4.94
CA VAL A 122 5.80 14.05 4.52
C VAL A 122 6.44 13.84 3.15
N ALA A 123 6.08 14.67 2.18
CA ALA A 123 6.62 14.57 0.83
C ALA A 123 8.00 15.20 0.72
N ASP A 124 8.86 14.55 -0.05
CA ASP A 124 10.14 15.09 -0.48
C ASP A 124 10.02 15.47 -1.96
N PHE A 125 9.79 16.75 -2.22
CA PHE A 125 9.56 17.23 -3.58
C PHE A 125 10.82 17.23 -4.45
N ASP A 126 12.00 17.01 -3.84
CA ASP A 126 13.24 16.83 -4.59
C ASP A 126 13.39 15.39 -5.09
N ARG A 127 12.57 14.47 -4.63
CA ARG A 127 12.61 13.07 -5.02
C ARG A 127 11.41 12.70 -5.89
N LYS A 128 11.35 13.34 -7.04
CA LYS A 128 10.35 13.11 -8.05
C LYS A 128 10.70 11.88 -8.87
N ILE A 129 9.70 11.04 -9.11
CA ILE A 129 9.85 9.81 -9.88
C ILE A 129 8.95 9.91 -11.09
N GLU A 130 9.55 10.01 -12.29
CA GLU A 130 8.78 10.08 -13.52
C GLU A 130 8.65 8.69 -14.11
N GLY A 131 7.45 8.12 -14.04
CA GLY A 131 7.12 6.84 -14.64
C GLY A 131 6.38 7.01 -15.96
N GLU A 132 6.20 5.91 -16.67
CA GLU A 132 5.48 5.93 -17.95
C GLU A 132 4.00 6.28 -17.76
N THR A 133 3.41 5.84 -16.65
CA THR A 133 1.98 6.04 -16.38
C THR A 133 1.73 7.19 -15.44
N PHE A 134 2.56 7.34 -14.40
CA PHE A 134 2.33 8.33 -13.34
C PHE A 134 3.62 9.03 -12.93
N THR A 135 3.47 10.30 -12.51
CA THR A 135 4.52 11.02 -11.80
C THR A 135 4.28 10.86 -10.31
N CYS A 136 5.30 10.44 -9.59
CA CYS A 136 5.22 10.19 -8.15
C CYS A 136 6.25 10.97 -7.38
N TYR A 137 5.99 11.16 -6.09
CA TYR A 137 6.94 11.77 -5.15
C TYR A 137 7.12 10.84 -3.97
N ARG A 138 8.35 10.74 -3.48
CA ARG A 138 8.64 9.95 -2.29
C ARG A 138 8.07 10.65 -1.07
N MET A 139 7.40 9.89 -0.20
CA MET A 139 6.89 10.38 1.08
C MET A 139 7.27 9.38 2.16
N GLU A 140 7.53 9.89 3.37
CA GLU A 140 7.89 9.05 4.51
C GLU A 140 7.08 9.41 5.74
N LYS A 141 6.88 8.41 6.59
CA LYS A 141 6.25 8.59 7.89
C LYS A 141 7.00 7.76 8.92
N GLU A 142 7.38 8.38 10.02
CA GLU A 142 7.94 7.66 11.16
C GLU A 142 6.83 7.00 11.95
N LEU A 143 7.03 5.72 12.30
CA LEU A 143 6.04 4.98 13.06
C LEU A 143 6.15 5.32 14.53
N THR A 144 5.02 5.69 15.15
CA THR A 144 4.97 6.02 16.56
C THR A 144 5.24 4.78 17.41
N LYS A 145 6.09 4.93 18.42
CA LYS A 145 6.34 3.84 19.34
C LYS A 145 5.16 3.70 20.30
N LEU A 146 4.51 2.54 20.30
CA LEU A 146 3.35 2.28 21.18
C LEU A 146 3.66 2.51 22.64
N SER A 147 4.87 2.15 23.07
CA SER A 147 5.28 2.34 24.47
C SER A 147 5.26 3.80 24.93
N GLN A 148 5.34 4.74 24.01
CA GLN A 148 5.24 6.16 24.30
C GLN A 148 3.80 6.61 24.44
N VAL A 149 2.89 5.93 23.77
CA VAL A 149 1.47 6.28 23.75
C VAL A 149 0.75 5.72 24.99
N VAL A 150 1.15 4.55 25.43
CA VAL A 150 0.50 3.83 26.53
C VAL A 150 0.81 4.45 27.89
N LYS A 151 1.87 5.18 27.97
CA LYS A 151 2.24 5.86 29.21
C LYS A 151 1.47 7.16 29.38
#